data_5f5851f6389c387dd540b238938e3819
#
_entry.id   5f5851f6389c387dd540b238938e3819
#
_cell.length_a   1.000
_cell.length_b   1.000
_cell.length_c   1.000
_cell.angle_alpha   90.00
_cell.angle_beta   90.00
_cell.angle_gamma   90.00
#
_symmetry.space_group_name_H-M   'P 1'
#
loop_
_entity.id
_entity.type
_entity.pdbx_description
1 polymer ?
#
loop_
_entity_poly.entity_id
_entity_poly.type
_entity_poly.pdbx_seq_one_letter_code
_entity_poly.pdbx_strand_id
1 'polypeptide(L)'
;MIVKDSKDNAMQAPETRDLKSGYVPVSIQPPHNIDYTVPPPPPPPAPPMYGAVIPNPLVGYADTRRRTRCRFWHALFAALLIWILAILALRTLLDLHIVNRYHPSGGLAKDYPEFDTGEALQCIDRPDWSSSASLSRGKKMLSHIPPYRSKTSFSLPANADTLSFLSRGSLVEGDVHITLASESSVDDETVRVEVTVRYWSEGALDRASVCKLERHENGDHYGVGIFTPRRWPGRAKQDQLYFDVVVRLPPRAYKSLETDYINFSTHVSNLQGNATFEKIHLKTSNSGIHADNLEAYEASLKSSNGPISGRYNVTNSLELVTSNSPIDTIVDMNSENSQISSLLLKTSNGHIRSNLFLHGPPVTSAFSVQAITSNSPADLNVLTQPHSSPLTLDVLTSNSPAIAVLPTAFEGPFILRTSAFIIPVLRTGDNTVEDPSGEGRERTVEVTRQIRSVLEGKVFWGEWATKGKGWVHVTSTNSPVELDLTGTRTR
;
A
#
# COMPACT_ATOMS: atom_id res chain seq x y z
N MET A 1 5.50 -32.42 57.02
CA MET A 1 6.78 -33.12 57.33
C MET A 1 7.85 -32.36 56.49
N ILE A 2 8.66 -31.63 57.24
CA ILE A 2 9.98 -31.06 57.00
C ILE A 2 10.10 -29.99 55.89
N VAL A 3 10.10 -28.74 56.35
CA VAL A 3 10.69 -27.54 55.85
C VAL A 3 12.23 -27.69 55.77
N LYS A 4 12.84 -27.17 54.72
CA LYS A 4 14.26 -26.78 54.74
C LYS A 4 14.43 -25.43 54.06
N ASP A 5 14.70 -24.42 54.89
CA ASP A 5 15.29 -23.14 54.55
C ASP A 5 16.66 -23.30 53.90
N SER A 6 16.99 -22.47 52.94
CA SER A 6 18.37 -22.19 52.53
C SER A 6 18.52 -20.76 52.08
N LYS A 7 19.04 -19.98 52.99
CA LYS A 7 19.86 -18.77 53.04
C LYS A 7 20.33 -18.12 51.73
N ASP A 8 20.10 -16.80 51.74
CA ASP A 8 20.85 -15.67 51.22
C ASP A 8 22.22 -15.94 50.62
N ASN A 9 22.36 -15.48 49.37
CA ASN A 9 23.65 -15.04 48.83
C ASN A 9 23.45 -13.68 48.14
N ALA A 10 23.85 -12.63 48.85
CA ALA A 10 24.04 -11.30 48.36
C ALA A 10 25.22 -11.29 47.38
N MET A 11 24.96 -11.00 46.10
CA MET A 11 26.01 -10.80 45.11
C MET A 11 26.31 -9.30 44.98
N GLN A 12 27.56 -8.96 45.33
CA GLN A 12 28.17 -7.63 45.25
C GLN A 12 28.14 -7.10 43.82
N ALA A 13 27.81 -5.84 43.70
CA ALA A 13 27.93 -5.06 42.45
C ALA A 13 29.41 -4.84 42.12
N PRO A 14 29.78 -4.91 40.83
CA PRO A 14 31.15 -4.51 40.42
C PRO A 14 31.27 -2.99 40.29
N GLU A 15 32.36 -2.49 40.83
CA GLU A 15 32.87 -1.10 40.75
C GLU A 15 32.94 -0.61 39.30
N THR A 16 32.41 0.57 39.06
CA THR A 16 32.58 1.36 37.86
C THR A 16 34.00 1.95 37.82
N ARG A 17 34.83 1.45 36.88
CA ARG A 17 36.10 2.10 36.53
C ARG A 17 35.84 3.23 35.51
N ASP A 18 36.06 4.45 35.96
CA ASP A 18 36.19 5.65 35.11
C ASP A 18 37.35 5.49 34.14
N LEU A 19 37.10 5.28 32.86
CA LEU A 19 38.04 5.42 31.76
C LEU A 19 37.95 6.84 31.19
N LYS A 20 38.83 7.73 31.66
CA LYS A 20 39.10 9.01 31.03
C LYS A 20 39.63 8.79 29.62
N SER A 21 38.78 9.01 28.60
CA SER A 21 39.19 9.11 27.20
C SER A 21 39.88 10.43 26.97
N GLY A 22 41.21 10.37 26.79
CA GLY A 22 42.05 11.48 26.36
C GLY A 22 41.85 11.75 24.86
N TYR A 23 41.16 12.81 24.53
CA TYR A 23 41.15 13.36 23.18
C TYR A 23 42.46 14.08 22.92
N VAL A 24 43.26 13.58 21.97
CA VAL A 24 44.40 14.30 21.39
C VAL A 24 43.89 15.01 20.12
N PRO A 25 43.90 16.33 20.04
CA PRO A 25 43.51 17.03 18.81
C PRO A 25 44.67 16.90 17.80
N VAL A 26 44.41 16.24 16.68
CA VAL A 26 45.30 16.25 15.52
C VAL A 26 45.11 17.59 14.80
N SER A 27 46.12 18.44 14.87
CA SER A 27 46.22 19.69 14.11
C SER A 27 46.45 19.36 12.63
N ILE A 28 45.45 19.56 11.79
CA ILE A 28 45.59 19.49 10.34
C ILE A 28 46.03 20.87 9.87
N GLN A 29 47.29 20.98 9.43
CA GLN A 29 47.81 22.16 8.70
C GLN A 29 47.11 22.21 7.32
N PRO A 30 46.67 23.42 6.89
CA PRO A 30 46.15 23.58 5.54
C PRO A 30 47.26 23.44 4.50
N PRO A 31 46.96 22.82 3.34
CA PRO A 31 47.94 22.66 2.28
C PRO A 31 48.27 24.04 1.67
N HIS A 32 49.56 24.23 1.39
CA HIS A 32 50.14 25.40 0.73
C HIS A 32 49.41 25.72 -0.58
N ASN A 33 49.05 26.98 -0.73
CA ASN A 33 48.62 27.58 -1.99
C ASN A 33 49.72 27.43 -3.04
N ILE A 34 49.52 26.58 -4.03
CA ILE A 34 50.29 26.55 -5.26
C ILE A 34 49.60 27.49 -6.24
N ASP A 35 50.21 28.63 -6.45
CA ASP A 35 49.82 29.63 -7.41
C ASP A 35 50.06 29.09 -8.83
N TYR A 36 49.02 28.57 -9.49
CA TYR A 36 49.06 28.25 -10.91
C TYR A 36 48.69 29.50 -11.70
N THR A 37 49.71 30.26 -12.13
CA THR A 37 49.56 31.25 -13.20
C THR A 37 49.30 30.51 -14.51
N VAL A 38 48.00 30.41 -14.89
CA VAL A 38 47.60 29.91 -16.21
C VAL A 38 47.90 30.97 -17.24
N PRO A 39 48.72 30.67 -18.31
CA PRO A 39 48.96 31.61 -19.38
C PRO A 39 47.64 31.92 -20.13
N PRO A 40 47.46 33.17 -20.60
CA PRO A 40 46.26 33.53 -21.29
C PRO A 40 46.13 32.74 -22.60
N PRO A 41 44.88 32.38 -23.01
CA PRO A 41 44.67 31.67 -24.27
C PRO A 41 45.06 32.52 -25.48
N PRO A 42 45.57 31.89 -26.54
CA PRO A 42 45.94 32.62 -27.76
C PRO A 42 44.69 33.26 -28.41
N PRO A 43 44.85 34.44 -29.06
CA PRO A 43 43.75 35.11 -29.70
C PRO A 43 43.18 34.27 -30.86
N PRO A 44 41.89 34.36 -31.11
CA PRO A 44 41.24 33.61 -32.20
C PRO A 44 41.78 34.07 -33.57
N PRO A 45 41.92 33.14 -34.53
CA PRO A 45 42.37 33.48 -35.87
C PRO A 45 41.38 34.44 -36.57
N ALA A 46 41.97 35.43 -37.27
CA ALA A 46 41.18 36.42 -38.02
C ALA A 46 40.31 35.75 -39.08
N PRO A 47 39.07 36.21 -39.29
CA PRO A 47 38.21 35.64 -40.30
C PRO A 47 38.77 35.91 -41.73
N PRO A 48 38.63 34.95 -42.67
CA PRO A 48 39.09 35.14 -44.03
C PRO A 48 38.31 36.26 -44.71
N MET A 49 39.03 37.20 -45.37
CA MET A 49 38.44 38.22 -46.24
C MET A 49 37.78 37.54 -47.44
N TYR A 50 36.48 37.54 -47.51
CA TYR A 50 35.74 37.18 -48.72
C TYR A 50 35.66 38.36 -49.61
N GLY A 51 36.18 38.18 -50.85
CA GLY A 51 36.13 39.15 -51.94
C GLY A 51 34.69 39.52 -52.34
N ALA A 52 34.52 40.74 -52.71
CA ALA A 52 33.27 41.32 -53.17
C ALA A 52 32.68 40.51 -54.35
N VAL A 53 31.49 39.95 -54.16
CA VAL A 53 30.70 39.32 -55.21
C VAL A 53 29.64 40.33 -55.66
N ILE A 54 29.63 40.59 -56.95
CA ILE A 54 28.72 41.44 -57.72
C ILE A 54 27.23 41.05 -57.52
N PRO A 55 26.29 41.97 -57.32
CA PRO A 55 24.90 41.61 -57.08
C PRO A 55 24.23 41.18 -58.45
N ASN A 56 23.73 39.94 -58.46
CA ASN A 56 22.82 39.43 -59.45
C ASN A 56 21.36 39.78 -59.08
N PRO A 57 20.51 40.09 -60.10
CA PRO A 57 19.20 40.67 -59.87
C PRO A 57 18.20 39.69 -59.28
N LEU A 58 17.34 40.24 -58.41
CA LEU A 58 16.13 39.76 -57.77
C LEU A 58 15.39 38.66 -58.55
N VAL A 59 15.48 37.43 -58.05
CA VAL A 59 14.42 36.45 -58.23
C VAL A 59 13.74 36.29 -56.86
N GLY A 60 12.50 36.79 -56.84
CA GLY A 60 11.69 36.68 -55.59
C GLY A 60 11.43 35.24 -55.19
N TYR A 61 12.15 34.79 -54.21
CA TYR A 61 11.81 33.57 -53.50
C TYR A 61 10.66 33.86 -52.50
N ALA A 62 9.46 33.57 -52.98
CA ALA A 62 8.25 33.64 -52.17
C ALA A 62 8.42 32.79 -50.92
N ASP A 63 8.11 33.38 -49.79
CA ASP A 63 8.16 32.86 -48.42
C ASP A 63 7.20 31.66 -48.24
N THR A 64 7.60 30.48 -48.71
CA THR A 64 6.83 29.23 -48.60
C THR A 64 7.00 28.54 -47.23
N ARG A 65 7.97 28.97 -46.41
CA ARG A 65 8.23 28.34 -45.11
C ARG A 65 7.22 28.71 -44.00
N ARG A 66 6.57 29.86 -44.07
CA ARG A 66 5.55 30.25 -43.08
C ARG A 66 4.20 29.54 -43.27
N ARG A 67 3.82 29.27 -44.55
CA ARG A 67 2.53 28.61 -44.86
C ARG A 67 2.51 27.11 -44.48
N THR A 68 3.63 26.42 -44.50
CA THR A 68 3.69 24.98 -44.13
C THR A 68 3.59 24.76 -42.64
N ARG A 69 4.16 25.61 -41.78
CA ARG A 69 4.00 25.51 -40.33
C ARG A 69 2.55 25.69 -39.86
N CYS A 70 1.86 26.69 -40.40
CA CYS A 70 0.44 26.91 -40.06
C CYS A 70 -0.44 25.72 -40.48
N ARG A 71 -0.20 25.13 -41.66
CA ARG A 71 -0.95 23.94 -42.12
C ARG A 71 -0.69 22.72 -41.28
N PHE A 72 0.54 22.50 -40.83
CA PHE A 72 0.89 21.40 -39.93
C PHE A 72 0.16 21.52 -38.59
N TRP A 73 0.16 22.70 -37.97
CA TRP A 73 -0.55 22.93 -36.71
C TRP A 73 -2.05 22.77 -36.84
N HIS A 74 -2.64 23.23 -37.94
CA HIS A 74 -4.08 23.04 -38.20
C HIS A 74 -4.42 21.57 -38.42
N ALA A 75 -3.58 20.80 -39.12
CA ALA A 75 -3.75 19.37 -39.29
C ALA A 75 -3.61 18.63 -37.96
N LEU A 76 -2.64 18.99 -37.10
CA LEU A 76 -2.45 18.43 -35.79
C LEU A 76 -3.66 18.72 -34.88
N PHE A 77 -4.15 19.95 -34.84
CA PHE A 77 -5.34 20.29 -34.04
C PHE A 77 -6.59 19.57 -34.56
N ALA A 78 -6.77 19.47 -35.88
CA ALA A 78 -7.88 18.73 -36.47
C ALA A 78 -7.82 17.24 -36.11
N ALA A 79 -6.65 16.60 -36.16
CA ALA A 79 -6.44 15.22 -35.79
C ALA A 79 -6.74 14.98 -34.28
N LEU A 80 -6.29 15.90 -33.43
CA LEU A 80 -6.52 15.84 -31.99
C LEU A 80 -8.00 16.01 -31.65
N LEU A 81 -8.68 16.89 -32.34
CA LEU A 81 -10.13 17.13 -32.19
C LEU A 81 -10.96 15.90 -32.64
N ILE A 82 -10.58 15.29 -33.77
CA ILE A 82 -11.19 14.05 -34.26
C ILE A 82 -10.96 12.92 -33.24
N TRP A 83 -9.76 12.82 -32.67
CA TRP A 83 -9.43 11.81 -31.67
C TRP A 83 -10.25 11.98 -30.38
N ILE A 84 -10.40 13.22 -29.89
CA ILE A 84 -11.26 13.54 -28.74
C ILE A 84 -12.73 13.21 -29.03
N LEU A 85 -13.23 13.57 -30.23
CA LEU A 85 -14.59 13.24 -30.64
C LEU A 85 -14.80 11.73 -30.76
N ALA A 86 -13.82 10.98 -31.25
CA ALA A 86 -13.85 9.52 -31.32
C ALA A 86 -13.91 8.88 -29.93
N ILE A 87 -13.14 9.39 -28.96
CA ILE A 87 -13.20 8.93 -27.56
C ILE A 87 -14.56 9.24 -26.93
N LEU A 88 -15.09 10.43 -27.16
CA LEU A 88 -16.43 10.82 -26.68
C LEU A 88 -17.52 9.95 -27.30
N ALA A 89 -17.46 9.70 -28.61
CA ALA A 89 -18.39 8.81 -29.30
C ALA A 89 -18.26 7.36 -28.81
N LEU A 90 -17.05 6.87 -28.56
CA LEU A 90 -16.83 5.53 -28.01
C LEU A 90 -17.39 5.40 -26.58
N ARG A 91 -17.21 6.44 -25.76
CA ARG A 91 -17.80 6.48 -24.41
C ARG A 91 -19.33 6.48 -24.47
N THR A 92 -19.95 7.30 -25.37
CA THR A 92 -21.40 7.31 -25.52
C THR A 92 -21.95 6.00 -26.07
N LEU A 93 -21.24 5.32 -26.97
CA LEU A 93 -21.60 3.99 -27.48
C LEU A 93 -21.47 2.91 -26.41
N LEU A 94 -20.43 2.97 -25.59
CA LEU A 94 -20.27 2.06 -24.45
C LEU A 94 -21.37 2.29 -23.40
N ASP A 95 -21.70 3.55 -23.10
CA ASP A 95 -22.80 3.87 -22.19
C ASP A 95 -24.18 3.43 -22.75
N LEU A 96 -24.41 3.55 -24.07
CA LEU A 96 -25.62 3.07 -24.75
C LEU A 96 -25.70 1.54 -24.83
N HIS A 97 -24.57 0.84 -25.00
CA HIS A 97 -24.52 -0.63 -25.03
C HIS A 97 -24.75 -1.25 -23.65
N ILE A 98 -24.31 -0.56 -22.58
CA ILE A 98 -24.53 -0.96 -21.20
C ILE A 98 -26.00 -0.77 -20.83
N VAL A 99 -26.68 0.29 -21.31
CA VAL A 99 -28.08 0.60 -21.01
C VAL A 99 -29.07 -0.39 -21.64
N ASN A 100 -28.71 -1.07 -22.75
CA ASN A 100 -29.67 -1.88 -23.53
C ASN A 100 -29.72 -3.37 -23.13
N ARG A 101 -29.02 -3.81 -22.08
CA ARG A 101 -28.99 -5.22 -21.65
C ARG A 101 -29.80 -5.58 -20.41
N TYR A 102 -30.70 -4.69 -19.93
CA TYR A 102 -31.33 -4.92 -18.65
C TYR A 102 -32.83 -5.15 -18.71
N HIS A 103 -33.23 -6.36 -18.35
CA HIS A 103 -34.57 -6.68 -17.86
C HIS A 103 -34.61 -6.44 -16.34
N PRO A 104 -35.56 -5.70 -15.82
CA PRO A 104 -35.72 -5.51 -14.38
C PRO A 104 -36.44 -6.71 -13.77
N SER A 105 -35.71 -7.58 -13.13
CA SER A 105 -36.29 -8.47 -12.13
C SER A 105 -36.08 -7.83 -10.76
N GLY A 106 -37.18 -7.33 -10.18
CA GLY A 106 -37.29 -7.04 -8.75
C GLY A 106 -36.73 -5.71 -8.25
N GLY A 107 -37.54 -4.68 -8.24
CA GLY A 107 -37.66 -3.78 -7.10
C GLY A 107 -36.79 -2.53 -6.99
N LEU A 108 -35.66 -2.39 -7.67
CA LEU A 108 -34.88 -1.18 -7.63
C LEU A 108 -35.19 -0.24 -8.79
N ALA A 109 -35.49 1.04 -8.50
CA ALA A 109 -35.77 2.05 -9.50
C ALA A 109 -34.61 2.25 -10.46
N LYS A 110 -34.88 2.69 -11.72
CA LYS A 110 -33.94 2.86 -12.84
C LYS A 110 -32.65 3.65 -12.55
N ASP A 111 -32.51 4.34 -11.42
CA ASP A 111 -31.39 5.21 -11.07
C ASP A 111 -30.35 4.55 -10.17
N TYR A 112 -30.57 3.31 -9.72
CA TYR A 112 -29.59 2.61 -8.88
C TYR A 112 -28.50 1.96 -9.72
N PRO A 113 -27.26 1.95 -9.26
CA PRO A 113 -26.17 1.28 -9.95
C PRO A 113 -26.36 -0.23 -9.92
N GLU A 114 -26.07 -0.86 -11.04
CA GLU A 114 -26.03 -2.31 -11.18
C GLU A 114 -24.83 -2.88 -10.41
N PHE A 115 -24.96 -4.10 -9.97
CA PHE A 115 -23.89 -4.81 -9.29
C PHE A 115 -23.70 -6.19 -9.93
N ASP A 116 -22.45 -6.53 -10.18
CA ASP A 116 -22.06 -7.81 -10.81
C ASP A 116 -22.01 -8.97 -9.80
N THR A 117 -22.32 -8.70 -8.52
CA THR A 117 -22.05 -9.61 -7.39
C THR A 117 -23.27 -10.47 -7.00
N GLY A 118 -24.34 -10.51 -7.78
CA GLY A 118 -25.49 -11.39 -7.52
C GLY A 118 -26.85 -10.72 -7.61
N GLU A 119 -27.87 -11.45 -7.21
CA GLU A 119 -29.26 -10.97 -7.14
C GLU A 119 -29.56 -10.39 -5.75
N ALA A 120 -30.34 -9.31 -5.72
CA ALA A 120 -30.84 -8.76 -4.47
C ALA A 120 -32.06 -9.55 -4.03
N LEU A 121 -31.93 -10.36 -2.97
CA LEU A 121 -33.05 -11.19 -2.46
C LEU A 121 -33.99 -10.42 -1.56
N GLN A 122 -33.45 -9.61 -0.67
CA GLN A 122 -34.18 -8.88 0.33
C GLN A 122 -33.61 -7.48 0.48
N CYS A 123 -34.36 -6.47 0.10
CA CYS A 123 -33.99 -5.08 0.31
C CYS A 123 -34.79 -4.48 1.44
N ILE A 124 -34.15 -3.75 2.30
CA ILE A 124 -34.77 -2.98 3.37
C ILE A 124 -34.93 -1.55 2.87
N ASP A 125 -36.16 -1.20 2.64
CA ASP A 125 -36.61 0.15 2.35
C ASP A 125 -37.15 0.80 3.63
N ARG A 126 -37.58 2.05 3.55
CA ARG A 126 -37.99 2.84 4.71
C ARG A 126 -38.93 2.16 5.72
N PRO A 127 -39.96 1.39 5.31
CA PRO A 127 -40.91 0.80 6.29
C PRO A 127 -40.27 -0.21 7.23
N ASP A 128 -39.18 -0.84 6.80
CA ASP A 128 -38.53 -1.96 7.51
C ASP A 128 -37.36 -1.51 8.41
N TRP A 129 -37.05 -0.22 8.42
CA TRP A 129 -36.08 0.31 9.32
C TRP A 129 -36.61 0.43 10.76
N SER A 130 -35.94 -0.19 11.72
CA SER A 130 -36.24 0.05 13.13
C SER A 130 -35.77 1.46 13.51
N SER A 131 -36.70 2.42 13.52
CA SER A 131 -36.38 3.79 13.92
C SER A 131 -36.23 3.90 15.43
N SER A 132 -35.03 4.13 15.92
CA SER A 132 -34.83 4.66 17.26
C SER A 132 -34.65 6.16 17.15
N ALA A 133 -35.72 6.93 17.30
CA ALA A 133 -35.67 8.37 17.45
C ALA A 133 -34.98 8.71 18.77
N SER A 134 -33.66 8.69 18.80
CA SER A 134 -32.89 9.18 19.92
C SER A 134 -32.53 10.65 19.69
N LEU A 135 -33.50 11.53 19.83
CA LEU A 135 -33.24 12.92 20.16
C LEU A 135 -32.78 12.94 21.63
N SER A 136 -31.50 12.92 21.86
CA SER A 136 -30.92 13.40 23.12
C SER A 136 -31.22 14.91 23.21
N ARG A 137 -32.40 15.24 23.72
CA ARG A 137 -32.79 16.61 24.11
C ARG A 137 -31.86 17.08 25.21
N GLY A 138 -30.79 17.78 24.85
CA GLY A 138 -30.02 18.44 25.91
C GLY A 138 -28.53 18.71 25.69
N LYS A 139 -27.91 18.18 24.63
CA LYS A 139 -26.54 18.58 24.28
C LYS A 139 -26.58 19.51 23.07
N LYS A 140 -25.95 20.66 23.12
CA LYS A 140 -25.71 21.55 21.98
C LYS A 140 -25.32 20.70 20.79
N MET A 141 -26.19 20.65 19.77
CA MET A 141 -25.99 19.91 18.54
C MET A 141 -24.61 20.28 17.97
N LEU A 142 -23.67 19.35 18.00
CA LEU A 142 -22.49 19.41 17.15
C LEU A 142 -23.04 19.44 15.71
N SER A 143 -22.92 20.56 15.03
CA SER A 143 -23.56 20.91 13.76
C SER A 143 -23.15 20.01 12.56
N HIS A 144 -22.43 18.93 12.81
CA HIS A 144 -21.88 18.04 11.78
C HIS A 144 -22.40 16.60 11.83
N ILE A 145 -23.15 16.19 12.85
CA ILE A 145 -23.67 14.81 12.99
C ILE A 145 -25.16 14.79 12.65
N PRO A 146 -25.62 13.88 11.74
CA PRO A 146 -27.02 13.71 11.44
C PRO A 146 -27.84 13.34 12.68
N PRO A 147 -29.04 13.97 12.90
CA PRO A 147 -29.80 13.80 14.13
C PRO A 147 -30.63 12.51 14.19
N TYR A 148 -30.96 11.95 13.04
CA TYR A 148 -31.81 10.77 12.95
C TYR A 148 -30.96 9.51 12.75
N ARG A 149 -31.43 8.38 13.27
CA ARG A 149 -30.77 7.10 13.20
C ARG A 149 -31.80 5.99 12.96
N SER A 150 -31.47 5.08 12.05
CA SER A 150 -32.23 3.85 11.82
C SER A 150 -31.29 2.67 11.73
N LYS A 151 -31.78 1.48 12.09
CA LYS A 151 -30.95 0.27 12.16
C LYS A 151 -31.67 -0.92 11.52
N THR A 152 -30.89 -1.76 10.84
CA THR A 152 -31.34 -3.06 10.35
C THR A 152 -30.25 -4.10 10.55
N SER A 153 -30.58 -5.38 10.42
CA SER A 153 -29.61 -6.47 10.54
C SER A 153 -29.93 -7.63 9.61
N PHE A 154 -28.89 -8.30 9.16
CA PHE A 154 -28.96 -9.48 8.30
C PHE A 154 -28.15 -10.62 8.92
N SER A 155 -28.60 -11.86 8.67
CA SER A 155 -27.86 -13.06 8.96
C SER A 155 -27.45 -13.73 7.67
N LEU A 156 -26.15 -14.03 7.54
CA LEU A 156 -25.56 -14.69 6.38
C LEU A 156 -24.95 -16.03 6.84
N PRO A 157 -24.96 -17.08 5.99
CA PRO A 157 -24.34 -18.35 6.33
C PRO A 157 -22.81 -18.18 6.48
N ALA A 158 -22.25 -18.64 7.59
CA ALA A 158 -20.82 -18.52 7.85
C ALA A 158 -19.98 -19.50 7.04
N ASN A 159 -20.58 -20.53 6.46
CA ASN A 159 -19.93 -21.50 5.56
C ASN A 159 -19.98 -21.08 4.08
N ALA A 160 -20.39 -19.88 3.77
CA ALA A 160 -20.38 -19.33 2.40
C ALA A 160 -18.99 -19.43 1.77
N ASP A 161 -18.94 -19.66 0.46
CA ASP A 161 -17.68 -19.61 -0.29
C ASP A 161 -17.13 -18.19 -0.37
N THR A 162 -18.01 -17.20 -0.45
CA THR A 162 -17.64 -15.78 -0.42
C THR A 162 -18.65 -14.94 0.38
N LEU A 163 -18.13 -14.10 1.27
CA LEU A 163 -18.87 -13.05 1.94
C LEU A 163 -18.55 -11.71 1.28
N SER A 164 -19.53 -11.04 0.69
CA SER A 164 -19.34 -9.79 -0.07
C SER A 164 -20.07 -8.61 0.56
N PHE A 165 -19.35 -7.50 0.77
CA PHE A 165 -19.92 -6.28 1.32
C PHE A 165 -19.57 -5.10 0.41
N LEU A 166 -20.60 -4.35 -0.02
CA LEU A 166 -20.36 -3.31 -1.02
C LEU A 166 -21.27 -2.09 -0.85
N SER A 167 -20.83 -0.97 -1.42
CA SER A 167 -21.68 0.21 -1.60
C SER A 167 -21.66 0.68 -3.05
N ARG A 168 -22.81 1.13 -3.54
CA ARG A 168 -22.95 1.70 -4.88
C ARG A 168 -23.83 2.93 -4.84
N GLY A 169 -23.48 3.95 -5.62
CA GLY A 169 -24.23 5.19 -5.74
C GLY A 169 -23.47 6.42 -5.26
N SER A 170 -24.17 7.51 -5.04
CA SER A 170 -23.60 8.79 -4.63
C SER A 170 -24.08 9.21 -3.24
N LEU A 171 -23.36 10.14 -2.59
CA LEU A 171 -23.66 10.69 -1.25
C LEU A 171 -23.73 9.64 -0.13
N VAL A 172 -22.98 8.55 -0.27
CA VAL A 172 -22.83 7.49 0.73
C VAL A 172 -21.43 7.55 1.30
N GLU A 173 -21.33 7.63 2.61
CA GLU A 173 -20.09 7.56 3.37
C GLU A 173 -20.33 6.77 4.66
N GLY A 174 -19.26 6.26 5.26
CA GLY A 174 -19.41 5.51 6.52
C GLY A 174 -18.17 4.78 6.98
N ASP A 175 -18.41 3.89 7.93
CA ASP A 175 -17.43 3.00 8.50
C ASP A 175 -17.89 1.55 8.42
N VAL A 176 -16.94 0.65 8.21
CA VAL A 176 -17.13 -0.80 8.26
C VAL A 176 -16.25 -1.37 9.34
N HIS A 177 -16.84 -2.06 10.29
CA HIS A 177 -16.16 -2.74 11.37
C HIS A 177 -16.32 -4.25 11.21
N ILE A 178 -15.22 -4.95 10.94
CA ILE A 178 -15.17 -6.42 10.88
C ILE A 178 -14.62 -6.90 12.22
N THR A 179 -15.42 -7.63 12.98
CA THR A 179 -15.11 -8.00 14.37
C THR A 179 -15.55 -9.42 14.67
N LEU A 180 -15.05 -10.00 15.75
CA LEU A 180 -15.52 -11.29 16.24
C LEU A 180 -16.91 -11.18 16.86
N ALA A 181 -17.69 -12.24 16.73
CA ALA A 181 -18.95 -12.39 17.44
C ALA A 181 -18.66 -12.57 18.94
N SER A 182 -19.53 -12.01 19.79
CA SER A 182 -19.42 -12.19 21.24
C SER A 182 -19.81 -13.62 21.62
N GLU A 183 -19.09 -14.24 22.55
CA GLU A 183 -19.34 -15.61 23.05
C GLU A 183 -20.78 -15.84 23.55
N SER A 184 -21.46 -14.80 24.00
CA SER A 184 -22.86 -14.86 24.48
C SER A 184 -23.93 -14.89 23.37
N SER A 185 -23.55 -14.70 22.10
CA SER A 185 -24.48 -14.64 20.96
C SER A 185 -24.28 -15.79 19.98
N VAL A 186 -23.74 -16.92 20.41
CA VAL A 186 -23.19 -17.95 19.54
C VAL A 186 -24.28 -18.76 18.84
N ASP A 187 -24.63 -18.31 17.66
CA ASP A 187 -24.96 -19.19 16.55
C ASP A 187 -23.67 -19.24 15.68
N ASP A 188 -22.83 -20.25 15.86
CA ASP A 188 -21.54 -20.39 15.16
C ASP A 188 -21.69 -20.60 13.65
N GLU A 189 -22.92 -20.70 13.16
CA GLU A 189 -23.24 -20.94 11.77
C GLU A 189 -23.57 -19.66 11.00
N THR A 190 -23.75 -18.52 11.70
CA THR A 190 -24.20 -17.29 11.04
C THR A 190 -23.29 -16.09 11.28
N VAL A 191 -22.98 -15.39 10.18
CA VAL A 191 -22.36 -14.06 10.20
C VAL A 191 -23.47 -13.03 10.36
N ARG A 192 -23.39 -12.22 11.40
CA ARG A 192 -24.35 -11.16 11.65
C ARG A 192 -23.86 -9.82 11.14
N VAL A 193 -24.64 -9.18 10.29
CA VAL A 193 -24.35 -7.86 9.73
C VAL A 193 -25.35 -6.86 10.27
N GLU A 194 -24.89 -5.89 11.01
CA GLU A 194 -25.70 -4.79 11.54
C GLU A 194 -25.39 -3.53 10.73
N VAL A 195 -26.40 -2.91 10.14
CA VAL A 195 -26.29 -1.67 9.39
C VAL A 195 -27.05 -0.58 10.12
N THR A 196 -26.36 0.47 10.50
CA THR A 196 -26.95 1.67 11.09
C THR A 196 -26.77 2.82 10.13
N VAL A 197 -27.85 3.51 9.77
CA VAL A 197 -27.79 4.73 8.95
C VAL A 197 -28.12 5.94 9.81
N ARG A 198 -27.33 7.00 9.65
CA ARG A 198 -27.57 8.33 10.22
C ARG A 198 -27.92 9.28 9.09
N TYR A 199 -28.97 10.07 9.26
CA TYR A 199 -29.52 10.92 8.21
C TYR A 199 -30.07 12.24 8.74
N TRP A 200 -30.17 13.23 7.85
CA TRP A 200 -30.69 14.56 8.16
C TRP A 200 -32.16 14.71 7.83
N SER A 201 -32.64 14.03 6.83
CA SER A 201 -34.03 14.06 6.38
C SER A 201 -34.54 12.67 6.04
N GLU A 202 -35.80 12.44 6.24
CA GLU A 202 -36.45 11.18 5.87
C GLU A 202 -36.40 10.96 4.36
N GLY A 203 -36.53 12.04 3.57
CA GLY A 203 -36.45 11.97 2.11
C GLY A 203 -35.04 11.54 1.61
N ALA A 204 -33.97 11.71 2.39
CA ALA A 204 -32.66 11.13 2.08
C ALA A 204 -32.67 9.63 2.37
N LEU A 205 -33.24 9.19 3.51
CA LEU A 205 -33.35 7.78 3.85
C LEU A 205 -34.18 7.01 2.81
N ASP A 206 -35.29 7.59 2.31
CA ASP A 206 -36.17 6.98 1.29
C ASP A 206 -35.46 6.64 -0.02
N ARG A 207 -34.27 7.20 -0.25
CA ARG A 207 -33.45 6.95 -1.45
C ARG A 207 -32.33 5.95 -1.21
N ALA A 208 -32.26 5.35 -0.05
CA ALA A 208 -31.27 4.34 0.28
C ALA A 208 -31.95 2.98 0.46
N SER A 209 -31.39 1.96 -0.17
CA SER A 209 -31.77 0.58 0.03
C SER A 209 -30.57 -0.22 0.53
N VAL A 210 -30.81 -1.06 1.53
CA VAL A 210 -29.79 -2.02 2.00
C VAL A 210 -30.31 -3.41 1.72
N CYS A 211 -29.59 -4.18 0.92
CA CYS A 211 -30.05 -5.45 0.40
C CYS A 211 -29.16 -6.60 0.83
N LYS A 212 -29.76 -7.72 1.21
CA LYS A 212 -29.10 -9.02 1.24
C LYS A 212 -28.86 -9.48 -0.20
N LEU A 213 -27.63 -9.85 -0.49
CA LEU A 213 -27.19 -10.34 -1.79
C LEU A 213 -26.95 -11.84 -1.74
N GLU A 214 -27.33 -12.54 -2.83
CA GLU A 214 -27.07 -13.96 -2.97
C GLU A 214 -26.78 -14.29 -4.43
N ARG A 215 -25.79 -15.15 -4.66
CA ARG A 215 -25.44 -15.69 -5.98
C ARG A 215 -24.91 -17.10 -5.82
N HIS A 216 -25.42 -18.01 -6.64
CA HIS A 216 -25.04 -19.42 -6.63
C HIS A 216 -24.19 -19.83 -7.87
N GLU A 217 -23.91 -18.88 -8.76
CA GLU A 217 -23.01 -19.11 -9.88
C GLU A 217 -21.58 -19.16 -9.40
N ASN A 218 -20.89 -20.28 -9.64
CA ASN A 218 -19.50 -20.52 -9.20
C ASN A 218 -19.27 -20.55 -7.68
N GLY A 219 -20.24 -21.02 -6.92
CA GLY A 219 -20.20 -21.15 -5.47
C GLY A 219 -21.27 -20.37 -4.74
N ASP A 220 -21.33 -20.56 -3.44
CA ASP A 220 -22.31 -19.90 -2.58
C ASP A 220 -21.78 -18.54 -2.11
N HIS A 221 -22.22 -17.48 -2.76
CA HIS A 221 -21.86 -16.11 -2.42
C HIS A 221 -23.00 -15.42 -1.70
N TYR A 222 -22.73 -14.88 -0.53
CA TYR A 222 -23.66 -14.11 0.27
C TYR A 222 -23.10 -12.76 0.64
N GLY A 223 -23.97 -11.75 0.82
CA GLY A 223 -23.46 -10.44 1.15
C GLY A 223 -24.50 -9.43 1.59
N VAL A 224 -24.04 -8.21 1.81
CA VAL A 224 -24.89 -7.04 2.04
C VAL A 224 -24.41 -5.89 1.17
N GLY A 225 -25.33 -5.31 0.40
CA GLY A 225 -25.09 -4.14 -0.44
C GLY A 225 -25.87 -2.91 0.03
N ILE A 226 -25.20 -1.76 0.00
CA ILE A 226 -25.81 -0.45 0.26
C ILE A 226 -25.93 0.28 -1.06
N PHE A 227 -27.15 0.65 -1.43
CA PHE A 227 -27.46 1.26 -2.72
C PHE A 227 -28.10 2.63 -2.54
N THR A 228 -27.59 3.61 -3.28
CA THR A 228 -28.20 4.94 -3.42
C THR A 228 -28.20 5.34 -4.90
N PRO A 229 -29.04 6.28 -5.35
CA PRO A 229 -29.08 6.70 -6.74
C PRO A 229 -27.71 7.15 -7.28
N ARG A 230 -27.41 6.83 -8.53
CA ARG A 230 -26.18 7.28 -9.21
C ARG A 230 -26.09 8.80 -9.31
N ARG A 231 -27.23 9.43 -9.56
CA ARG A 231 -27.35 10.88 -9.65
C ARG A 231 -28.26 11.37 -8.53
N TRP A 232 -27.68 12.16 -7.66
CA TRP A 232 -28.45 12.81 -6.61
C TRP A 232 -28.76 14.24 -7.04
N PRO A 233 -30.05 14.64 -7.07
CA PRO A 233 -30.44 15.96 -7.60
C PRO A 233 -30.00 17.14 -6.71
N GLY A 234 -29.54 16.89 -5.49
CA GLY A 234 -29.05 17.90 -4.55
C GLY A 234 -27.63 17.56 -4.03
N ARG A 235 -26.88 18.57 -3.69
CA ARG A 235 -25.61 18.46 -2.91
C ARG A 235 -25.77 19.02 -1.52
N ALA A 236 -27.00 19.18 -1.07
CA ALA A 236 -27.27 19.72 0.24
C ALA A 236 -26.79 18.75 1.32
N LYS A 237 -26.25 19.28 2.42
CA LYS A 237 -25.89 18.50 3.61
C LYS A 237 -27.03 17.59 4.08
N GLN A 238 -28.27 17.98 3.84
CA GLN A 238 -29.48 17.25 4.21
C GLN A 238 -29.69 15.94 3.42
N ASP A 239 -28.98 15.78 2.29
CA ASP A 239 -29.07 14.59 1.44
C ASP A 239 -27.99 13.53 1.78
N GLN A 240 -26.99 13.88 2.59
CA GLN A 240 -25.91 12.95 2.98
C GLN A 240 -26.43 11.87 3.94
N LEU A 241 -26.00 10.64 3.67
CA LEU A 241 -26.23 9.46 4.48
C LEU A 241 -24.89 8.95 5.01
N TYR A 242 -24.85 8.68 6.30
CA TYR A 242 -23.71 8.08 6.95
C TYR A 242 -24.05 6.71 7.49
N PHE A 243 -23.34 5.68 7.00
CA PHE A 243 -23.57 4.29 7.38
C PHE A 243 -22.46 3.79 8.33
N ASP A 244 -22.90 3.05 9.33
CA ASP A 244 -22.05 2.32 10.26
C ASP A 244 -22.42 0.84 10.11
N VAL A 245 -21.50 0.05 9.52
CA VAL A 245 -21.69 -1.36 9.20
C VAL A 245 -20.83 -2.19 10.14
N VAL A 246 -21.43 -3.07 10.91
CA VAL A 246 -20.72 -3.98 11.81
C VAL A 246 -20.93 -5.41 11.35
N VAL A 247 -19.85 -6.05 10.90
CA VAL A 247 -19.82 -7.47 10.50
C VAL A 247 -19.25 -8.28 11.64
N ARG A 248 -20.08 -9.14 12.26
CA ARG A 248 -19.67 -10.02 13.36
C ARG A 248 -19.44 -11.43 12.83
N LEU A 249 -18.20 -11.87 12.91
CA LEU A 249 -17.75 -13.16 12.42
C LEU A 249 -17.65 -14.15 13.57
N PRO A 250 -18.31 -15.31 13.50
CA PRO A 250 -18.02 -16.43 14.43
C PRO A 250 -16.56 -16.91 14.24
N PRO A 251 -15.95 -17.46 15.31
CA PRO A 251 -14.59 -18.00 15.25
C PRO A 251 -14.53 -19.22 14.30
N ARG A 252 -13.88 -19.07 13.15
CA ARG A 252 -13.67 -20.15 12.16
C ARG A 252 -12.73 -19.75 11.03
N ALA A 253 -12.39 -20.70 10.17
CA ALA A 253 -11.75 -20.43 8.89
C ALA A 253 -12.81 -20.05 7.83
N TYR A 254 -12.55 -19.00 7.06
CA TYR A 254 -13.37 -18.49 5.97
C TYR A 254 -12.65 -18.70 4.64
N LYS A 255 -13.39 -19.06 3.58
CA LYS A 255 -12.81 -19.18 2.23
C LYS A 255 -12.51 -17.80 1.65
N SER A 256 -13.51 -16.92 1.54
CA SER A 256 -13.30 -15.58 0.99
C SER A 256 -14.15 -14.54 1.70
N LEU A 257 -13.55 -13.36 1.95
CA LEU A 257 -14.25 -12.16 2.36
C LEU A 257 -13.84 -11.00 1.47
N GLU A 258 -14.83 -10.32 0.89
CA GLU A 258 -14.61 -9.22 -0.05
C GLU A 258 -15.37 -7.96 0.36
N THR A 259 -14.71 -6.81 0.28
CA THR A 259 -15.38 -5.51 0.41
C THR A 259 -15.10 -4.65 -0.81
N ASP A 260 -16.10 -3.90 -1.30
CA ASP A 260 -15.94 -2.90 -2.36
C ASP A 260 -16.76 -1.66 -2.04
N TYR A 261 -16.19 -0.80 -1.26
CA TYR A 261 -16.78 0.46 -0.81
C TYR A 261 -16.14 1.67 -1.49
N ILE A 262 -16.83 2.80 -1.55
CA ILE A 262 -16.31 4.01 -2.19
C ILE A 262 -15.75 4.98 -1.15
N ASN A 263 -16.56 5.38 -0.16
CA ASN A 263 -16.21 6.39 0.84
C ASN A 263 -16.30 5.82 2.27
N PHE A 264 -16.02 4.55 2.46
CA PHE A 264 -16.08 3.92 3.77
C PHE A 264 -14.67 3.64 4.29
N SER A 265 -14.42 4.00 5.53
CA SER A 265 -13.26 3.46 6.24
C SER A 265 -13.55 2.02 6.66
N THR A 266 -12.53 1.18 6.56
CA THR A 266 -12.63 -0.23 6.95
C THR A 266 -11.70 -0.49 8.12
N HIS A 267 -12.28 -0.96 9.22
CA HIS A 267 -11.55 -1.37 10.40
C HIS A 267 -11.76 -2.86 10.65
N VAL A 268 -10.67 -3.62 10.62
CA VAL A 268 -10.64 -5.03 10.99
C VAL A 268 -10.05 -5.12 12.39
N SER A 269 -10.85 -5.57 13.34
CA SER A 269 -10.40 -5.77 14.71
C SER A 269 -9.36 -6.90 14.80
N ASN A 270 -8.83 -7.15 15.98
CA ASN A 270 -7.93 -8.29 16.18
C ASN A 270 -8.69 -9.62 15.99
N LEU A 271 -8.42 -10.30 14.87
CA LEU A 271 -9.02 -11.58 14.49
C LEU A 271 -8.09 -12.76 14.70
N GLN A 272 -6.84 -12.55 15.10
CA GLN A 272 -5.80 -13.57 15.21
C GLN A 272 -6.23 -14.76 16.05
N GLY A 273 -6.01 -15.96 15.51
CA GLY A 273 -6.31 -17.23 16.17
C GLY A 273 -7.80 -17.58 16.27
N ASN A 274 -8.71 -16.67 15.86
CA ASN A 274 -10.15 -16.91 15.93
C ASN A 274 -10.80 -16.94 14.53
N ALA A 275 -10.47 -15.98 13.66
CA ALA A 275 -10.97 -15.97 12.29
C ALA A 275 -9.80 -15.85 11.33
N THR A 276 -9.66 -16.85 10.46
CA THR A 276 -8.63 -16.90 9.41
C THR A 276 -9.29 -16.93 8.04
N PHE A 277 -8.60 -16.42 7.04
CA PHE A 277 -9.14 -16.35 5.68
C PHE A 277 -8.22 -17.07 4.69
N GLU A 278 -8.81 -17.88 3.80
CA GLU A 278 -8.06 -18.34 2.63
C GLU A 278 -7.78 -17.14 1.73
N LYS A 279 -8.80 -16.30 1.48
CA LYS A 279 -8.66 -15.04 0.72
C LYS A 279 -9.41 -13.90 1.39
N ILE A 280 -8.76 -12.73 1.45
CA ILE A 280 -9.43 -11.51 1.88
C ILE A 280 -9.10 -10.35 0.93
N HIS A 281 -10.14 -9.70 0.41
CA HIS A 281 -10.02 -8.56 -0.48
C HIS A 281 -10.77 -7.35 0.09
N LEU A 282 -10.03 -6.37 0.58
CA LEU A 282 -10.61 -5.14 1.11
C LEU A 282 -10.33 -3.97 0.16
N LYS A 283 -11.38 -3.36 -0.36
CA LYS A 283 -11.26 -2.26 -1.31
C LYS A 283 -12.10 -1.07 -0.88
N THR A 284 -11.47 0.10 -0.90
CA THR A 284 -12.12 1.39 -0.75
C THR A 284 -11.52 2.40 -1.73
N SER A 285 -12.15 3.55 -1.94
CA SER A 285 -11.58 4.57 -2.85
C SER A 285 -11.03 5.77 -2.11
N ASN A 286 -11.78 6.34 -1.16
CA ASN A 286 -11.42 7.61 -0.56
C ASN A 286 -11.09 7.55 0.93
N SER A 287 -11.21 6.39 1.53
CA SER A 287 -11.03 6.21 2.97
C SER A 287 -9.94 5.17 3.27
N GLY A 288 -9.51 5.09 4.53
CA GLY A 288 -8.45 4.20 4.95
C GLY A 288 -8.92 2.77 5.23
N ILE A 289 -7.94 1.86 5.26
CA ILE A 289 -8.10 0.49 5.73
C ILE A 289 -7.14 0.28 6.89
N HIS A 290 -7.66 -0.11 8.03
CA HIS A 290 -6.88 -0.42 9.21
C HIS A 290 -7.19 -1.82 9.72
N ALA A 291 -6.16 -2.62 10.02
CA ALA A 291 -6.31 -3.92 10.64
C ALA A 291 -5.50 -3.99 11.94
N ASP A 292 -6.18 -4.22 13.08
CA ASP A 292 -5.48 -4.44 14.34
C ASP A 292 -4.61 -5.69 14.27
N ASN A 293 -5.17 -6.79 13.76
CA ASN A 293 -4.43 -8.00 13.41
C ASN A 293 -5.28 -8.87 12.47
N LEU A 294 -4.79 -9.10 11.27
CA LEU A 294 -5.44 -9.88 10.22
C LEU A 294 -4.60 -11.10 9.86
N GLU A 295 -5.23 -12.28 9.85
CA GLU A 295 -4.60 -13.54 9.48
C GLU A 295 -5.25 -14.11 8.21
N ALA A 296 -4.42 -14.34 7.17
CA ALA A 296 -4.90 -14.84 5.88
C ALA A 296 -3.84 -15.65 5.13
N TYR A 297 -4.28 -16.56 4.28
CA TYR A 297 -3.40 -17.19 3.30
C TYR A 297 -3.05 -16.20 2.18
N GLU A 298 -4.07 -15.51 1.62
CA GLU A 298 -3.90 -14.44 0.64
C GLU A 298 -4.67 -13.20 1.07
N ALA A 299 -4.02 -12.02 1.06
CA ALA A 299 -4.67 -10.76 1.38
C ALA A 299 -4.37 -9.68 0.35
N SER A 300 -5.40 -8.95 -0.08
CA SER A 300 -5.27 -7.79 -0.98
C SER A 300 -6.08 -6.61 -0.45
N LEU A 301 -5.40 -5.53 -0.07
CA LEU A 301 -6.02 -4.32 0.46
C LEU A 301 -5.72 -3.15 -0.48
N LYS A 302 -6.76 -2.51 -0.98
CA LYS A 302 -6.63 -1.43 -1.98
C LYS A 302 -7.43 -0.20 -1.61
N SER A 303 -6.75 0.94 -1.64
CA SER A 303 -7.38 2.26 -1.55
C SER A 303 -6.82 3.18 -2.63
N SER A 304 -7.56 4.19 -3.06
CA SER A 304 -6.99 5.21 -3.94
C SER A 304 -6.42 6.39 -3.13
N ASN A 305 -7.17 6.86 -2.13
CA ASN A 305 -6.82 8.07 -1.40
C ASN A 305 -6.66 7.89 0.11
N GLY A 306 -7.01 6.74 0.67
CA GLY A 306 -6.90 6.48 2.10
C GLY A 306 -5.64 5.71 2.47
N PRO A 307 -5.16 5.86 3.73
CA PRO A 307 -4.03 5.11 4.23
C PRO A 307 -4.36 3.63 4.44
N ILE A 308 -3.33 2.79 4.34
CA ILE A 308 -3.42 1.38 4.70
C ILE A 308 -2.46 1.14 5.86
N SER A 309 -2.98 0.63 6.97
CA SER A 309 -2.18 0.43 8.17
C SER A 309 -2.60 -0.81 8.94
N GLY A 310 -1.70 -1.29 9.80
CA GLY A 310 -2.01 -2.38 10.72
C GLY A 310 -1.02 -3.50 10.75
N ARG A 311 -1.46 -4.63 11.32
CA ARG A 311 -0.67 -5.86 11.42
C ARG A 311 -1.29 -6.98 10.60
N TYR A 312 -0.45 -7.66 9.85
CA TYR A 312 -0.84 -8.71 8.91
C TYR A 312 0.00 -9.95 9.15
N ASN A 313 -0.65 -11.10 9.29
CA ASN A 313 -0.05 -12.41 9.35
C ASN A 313 -0.47 -13.18 8.09
N VAL A 314 0.46 -13.42 7.16
CA VAL A 314 0.14 -14.00 5.85
C VAL A 314 1.07 -15.15 5.49
N THR A 315 0.52 -16.14 4.78
CA THR A 315 1.29 -17.34 4.41
C THR A 315 1.76 -17.28 2.96
N ASN A 316 0.91 -16.90 2.01
CA ASN A 316 1.23 -16.91 0.58
C ASN A 316 1.50 -15.52 0.02
N SER A 317 0.53 -14.61 0.11
CA SER A 317 0.68 -13.29 -0.50
C SER A 317 -0.04 -12.17 0.24
N LEU A 318 0.62 -11.00 0.29
CA LEU A 318 0.03 -9.76 0.77
C LEU A 318 0.25 -8.64 -0.25
N GLU A 319 -0.84 -8.04 -0.72
CA GLU A 319 -0.83 -6.90 -1.61
C GLU A 319 -1.48 -5.68 -0.94
N LEU A 320 -0.71 -4.63 -0.68
CA LEU A 320 -1.18 -3.37 -0.13
C LEU A 320 -0.95 -2.24 -1.14
N VAL A 321 -2.01 -1.69 -1.69
CA VAL A 321 -1.93 -0.69 -2.77
C VAL A 321 -2.77 0.54 -2.44
N THR A 322 -2.12 1.68 -2.46
CA THR A 322 -2.81 2.98 -2.45
C THR A 322 -2.18 3.90 -3.50
N SER A 323 -2.80 5.03 -3.83
CA SER A 323 -2.18 5.98 -4.77
C SER A 323 -1.64 7.21 -4.04
N ASN A 324 -2.39 7.76 -3.09
CA ASN A 324 -2.09 9.08 -2.54
C ASN A 324 -1.75 9.10 -1.05
N SER A 325 -1.83 7.98 -0.38
CA SER A 325 -1.71 7.91 1.08
C SER A 325 -0.60 6.96 1.54
N PRO A 326 -0.20 7.04 2.80
CA PRO A 326 0.83 6.17 3.35
C PRO A 326 0.40 4.71 3.51
N ILE A 327 1.43 3.84 3.58
CA ILE A 327 1.34 2.44 4.00
C ILE A 327 2.25 2.28 5.21
N ASP A 328 1.66 2.05 6.40
CA ASP A 328 2.38 1.86 7.66
C ASP A 328 2.00 0.52 8.28
N THR A 329 2.90 -0.48 8.25
CA THR A 329 2.53 -1.86 8.56
C THR A 329 3.57 -2.64 9.35
N ILE A 330 3.07 -3.65 10.05
CA ILE A 330 3.85 -4.75 10.60
C ILE A 330 3.38 -6.02 9.89
N VAL A 331 4.29 -6.75 9.27
CA VAL A 331 3.94 -7.93 8.49
C VAL A 331 4.72 -9.14 8.99
N ASP A 332 4.00 -10.14 9.41
CA ASP A 332 4.50 -11.49 9.70
C ASP A 332 4.24 -12.36 8.45
N MET A 333 5.29 -12.76 7.73
CA MET A 333 5.20 -13.62 6.55
C MET A 333 5.65 -15.02 6.89
N ASN A 334 4.78 -15.99 6.67
CA ASN A 334 5.09 -17.40 6.87
C ASN A 334 5.28 -18.07 5.51
N SER A 335 6.42 -18.72 5.29
CA SER A 335 6.67 -19.52 4.09
C SER A 335 6.51 -20.99 4.41
N GLU A 336 5.62 -21.67 3.68
CA GLU A 336 5.33 -23.08 3.84
C GLU A 336 5.61 -23.84 2.52
N ASN A 337 5.98 -25.10 2.63
CA ASN A 337 6.02 -26.04 1.49
C ASN A 337 6.85 -25.59 0.28
N SER A 338 7.95 -24.87 0.47
CA SER A 338 8.83 -24.38 -0.60
C SER A 338 8.16 -23.41 -1.60
N GLN A 339 7.02 -22.84 -1.23
CA GLN A 339 6.41 -21.75 -2.00
C GLN A 339 7.06 -20.41 -1.66
N ILE A 340 7.11 -19.51 -2.64
CA ILE A 340 7.62 -18.16 -2.42
C ILE A 340 6.50 -17.32 -1.83
N SER A 341 6.67 -16.90 -0.57
CA SER A 341 5.75 -15.94 0.04
C SER A 341 6.05 -14.52 -0.47
N SER A 342 5.02 -13.82 -0.92
CA SER A 342 5.16 -12.54 -1.62
C SER A 342 4.51 -11.37 -0.90
N LEU A 343 5.20 -10.22 -0.88
CA LEU A 343 4.70 -8.96 -0.35
C LEU A 343 4.85 -7.85 -1.40
N LEU A 344 3.76 -7.18 -1.71
CA LEU A 344 3.75 -5.98 -2.54
C LEU A 344 3.19 -4.79 -1.75
N LEU A 345 4.02 -3.78 -1.50
CA LEU A 345 3.65 -2.48 -0.94
C LEU A 345 3.78 -1.43 -2.04
N LYS A 346 2.68 -0.79 -2.44
CA LYS A 346 2.71 0.15 -3.56
C LYS A 346 1.88 1.39 -3.28
N THR A 347 2.52 2.54 -3.47
CA THR A 347 1.85 3.85 -3.49
C THR A 347 2.52 4.75 -4.53
N SER A 348 1.92 5.89 -4.87
CA SER A 348 2.58 6.89 -5.73
C SER A 348 3.07 8.08 -4.92
N ASN A 349 2.24 8.59 -4.00
CA ASN A 349 2.50 9.82 -3.29
C ASN A 349 2.67 9.65 -1.76
N GLY A 350 2.26 8.53 -1.20
CA GLY A 350 2.42 8.23 0.22
C GLY A 350 3.79 7.63 0.53
N HIS A 351 4.21 7.70 1.78
CA HIS A 351 5.37 6.94 2.23
C HIS A 351 5.01 5.47 2.47
N ILE A 352 6.02 4.62 2.39
CA ILE A 352 5.94 3.22 2.79
C ILE A 352 6.85 3.05 4.00
N ARG A 353 6.30 2.54 5.09
CA ARG A 353 7.05 2.10 6.26
C ARG A 353 6.56 0.73 6.69
N SER A 354 7.45 -0.26 6.71
CA SER A 354 7.07 -1.61 7.10
C SER A 354 8.15 -2.30 7.90
N ASN A 355 7.72 -2.95 8.99
CA ASN A 355 8.52 -3.90 9.75
C ASN A 355 8.12 -5.30 9.35
N LEU A 356 9.08 -6.10 8.90
CA LEU A 356 8.84 -7.43 8.34
C LEU A 356 9.47 -8.50 9.24
N PHE A 357 8.68 -9.50 9.57
CA PHE A 357 9.11 -10.72 10.23
C PHE A 357 8.91 -11.88 9.27
N LEU A 358 10.00 -12.47 8.81
CA LEU A 358 9.98 -13.60 7.88
C LEU A 358 10.18 -14.89 8.67
N HIS A 359 9.24 -15.81 8.54
CA HIS A 359 9.19 -17.07 9.28
C HIS A 359 9.08 -18.26 8.32
N GLY A 360 9.63 -19.37 8.73
CA GLY A 360 9.50 -20.64 8.01
C GLY A 360 10.70 -21.56 8.24
N PRO A 361 10.66 -22.78 7.73
CA PRO A 361 11.76 -23.71 7.85
C PRO A 361 12.99 -23.21 7.11
N PRO A 362 14.19 -23.29 7.71
CA PRO A 362 15.44 -22.95 7.04
C PRO A 362 15.58 -23.74 5.71
N VAL A 363 16.28 -23.16 4.74
CA VAL A 363 16.59 -23.76 3.42
C VAL A 363 15.39 -23.89 2.47
N THR A 364 14.20 -24.18 2.98
CA THR A 364 13.01 -24.39 2.11
C THR A 364 12.15 -23.16 1.96
N SER A 365 12.26 -22.18 2.88
CA SER A 365 11.52 -20.92 2.81
C SER A 365 12.12 -19.97 1.79
N ALA A 366 11.27 -19.25 1.06
CA ALA A 366 11.68 -18.21 0.12
C ALA A 366 10.72 -17.02 0.18
N PHE A 367 11.27 -15.80 0.06
CA PHE A 367 10.51 -14.57 0.21
C PHE A 367 10.76 -13.61 -0.96
N SER A 368 9.69 -12.97 -1.43
CA SER A 368 9.75 -11.90 -2.43
C SER A 368 9.04 -10.66 -1.90
N VAL A 369 9.77 -9.58 -1.72
CA VAL A 369 9.27 -8.33 -1.13
C VAL A 369 9.51 -7.18 -2.08
N GLN A 370 8.47 -6.43 -2.39
CA GLN A 370 8.54 -5.23 -3.23
C GLN A 370 7.89 -4.03 -2.53
N ALA A 371 8.62 -2.93 -2.42
CA ALA A 371 8.11 -1.65 -1.95
C ALA A 371 8.34 -0.58 -3.01
N ILE A 372 7.28 -0.03 -3.55
CA ILE A 372 7.32 0.89 -4.69
C ILE A 372 6.56 2.17 -4.36
N THR A 373 7.26 3.29 -4.40
CA THR A 373 6.64 4.62 -4.34
C THR A 373 7.31 5.55 -5.37
N SER A 374 6.69 6.69 -5.69
CA SER A 374 7.31 7.64 -6.62
C SER A 374 7.81 8.89 -5.90
N ASN A 375 6.99 9.49 -5.04
CA ASN A 375 7.23 10.83 -4.52
C ASN A 375 7.54 10.91 -3.03
N SER A 376 7.48 9.81 -2.32
CA SER A 376 7.69 9.76 -0.87
C SER A 376 8.68 8.65 -0.48
N PRO A 377 9.23 8.67 0.73
CA PRO A 377 10.20 7.68 1.17
C PRO A 377 9.63 6.25 1.23
N ALA A 378 10.50 5.27 0.97
CA ALA A 378 10.28 3.87 1.29
C ALA A 378 11.31 3.42 2.34
N ASP A 379 10.83 2.95 3.48
CA ASP A 379 11.63 2.50 4.63
C ASP A 379 11.17 1.09 5.02
N LEU A 380 11.95 0.09 4.64
CA LEU A 380 11.70 -1.31 4.97
C LEU A 380 12.70 -1.83 5.98
N ASN A 381 12.19 -2.44 7.04
CA ASN A 381 12.98 -3.03 8.09
C ASN A 381 12.64 -4.52 8.22
N VAL A 382 13.51 -5.39 7.70
CA VAL A 382 13.41 -6.84 7.88
C VAL A 382 14.05 -7.20 9.21
N LEU A 383 13.22 -7.52 10.19
CA LEU A 383 13.65 -7.78 11.57
C LEU A 383 14.13 -9.22 11.77
N THR A 384 13.47 -10.17 11.13
CA THR A 384 13.83 -11.59 11.19
C THR A 384 13.81 -12.22 9.81
N GLN A 385 14.68 -13.20 9.59
CA GLN A 385 14.73 -14.03 8.40
C GLN A 385 15.32 -15.39 8.79
N PRO A 386 14.73 -16.52 8.35
CA PRO A 386 15.35 -17.81 8.57
C PRO A 386 16.71 -17.90 7.87
N HIS A 387 17.71 -18.49 8.52
CA HIS A 387 19.02 -18.66 7.89
C HIS A 387 18.92 -19.53 6.63
N SER A 388 19.78 -19.26 5.65
CA SER A 388 19.81 -19.95 4.35
C SER A 388 18.49 -19.90 3.53
N SER A 389 17.58 -18.97 3.87
CA SER A 389 16.36 -18.73 3.09
C SER A 389 16.60 -17.58 2.08
N PRO A 390 16.30 -17.77 0.78
CA PRO A 390 16.45 -16.70 -0.20
C PRO A 390 15.42 -15.56 0.06
N LEU A 391 15.91 -14.31 0.09
CA LEU A 391 15.11 -13.10 0.12
C LEU A 391 15.37 -12.28 -1.13
N THR A 392 14.35 -12.11 -1.96
CA THR A 392 14.34 -11.13 -3.05
C THR A 392 13.69 -9.85 -2.57
N LEU A 393 14.42 -8.74 -2.53
CA LEU A 393 13.95 -7.46 -2.01
C LEU A 393 14.16 -6.33 -3.02
N ASP A 394 13.07 -5.69 -3.44
CA ASP A 394 13.07 -4.48 -4.26
C ASP A 394 12.52 -3.29 -3.47
N VAL A 395 13.33 -2.25 -3.26
CA VAL A 395 12.87 -0.98 -2.67
C VAL A 395 13.10 0.13 -3.69
N LEU A 396 12.02 0.62 -4.28
CA LEU A 396 12.05 1.51 -5.42
C LEU A 396 11.35 2.84 -5.12
N THR A 397 12.07 3.94 -5.31
CA THR A 397 11.50 5.28 -5.31
C THR A 397 11.95 6.07 -6.53
N SER A 398 11.35 7.23 -6.79
CA SER A 398 11.85 8.14 -7.84
C SER A 398 12.44 9.42 -7.24
N ASN A 399 11.69 10.07 -6.35
CA ASN A 399 12.02 11.41 -5.88
C ASN A 399 12.33 11.51 -4.38
N SER A 400 12.37 10.40 -3.69
CA SER A 400 12.56 10.36 -2.24
C SER A 400 13.50 9.23 -1.82
N PRO A 401 14.04 9.24 -0.60
CA PRO A 401 14.94 8.21 -0.12
C PRO A 401 14.34 6.80 -0.15
N ALA A 402 15.18 5.81 -0.48
CA ALA A 402 14.90 4.39 -0.37
C ALA A 402 15.85 3.76 0.65
N ILE A 403 15.31 3.12 1.66
CA ILE A 403 16.06 2.56 2.78
C ILE A 403 15.62 1.12 3.00
N ALA A 404 16.59 0.23 3.10
CA ALA A 404 16.40 -1.17 3.50
C ALA A 404 17.31 -1.51 4.68
N VAL A 405 16.75 -2.10 5.72
CA VAL A 405 17.48 -2.66 6.85
C VAL A 405 17.29 -4.17 6.85
N LEU A 406 18.38 -4.92 6.88
CA LEU A 406 18.36 -6.38 6.79
C LEU A 406 18.97 -7.03 8.02
N PRO A 407 18.43 -8.18 8.45
CA PRO A 407 18.99 -8.95 9.55
C PRO A 407 20.33 -9.58 9.15
N THR A 408 21.10 -9.95 10.15
CA THR A 408 22.40 -10.60 9.95
C THR A 408 22.32 -11.94 9.22
N ALA A 409 21.14 -12.57 9.22
CA ALA A 409 20.87 -13.82 8.52
C ALA A 409 20.79 -13.66 6.99
N PHE A 410 20.67 -12.43 6.46
CA PHE A 410 20.63 -12.23 5.03
C PHE A 410 21.98 -12.61 4.37
N GLU A 411 21.86 -13.40 3.30
CA GLU A 411 22.96 -13.76 2.41
C GLU A 411 22.53 -13.55 0.95
N GLY A 412 23.36 -12.86 0.18
CA GLY A 412 23.06 -12.63 -1.24
C GLY A 412 23.78 -11.41 -1.84
N PRO A 413 23.69 -11.22 -3.15
CA PRO A 413 24.14 -10.00 -3.79
C PRO A 413 23.20 -8.83 -3.50
N PHE A 414 23.76 -7.63 -3.55
CA PHE A 414 23.00 -6.39 -3.44
C PHE A 414 23.43 -5.35 -4.47
N ILE A 415 22.49 -4.52 -4.88
CA ILE A 415 22.71 -3.41 -5.80
C ILE A 415 22.00 -2.18 -5.26
N LEU A 416 22.76 -1.10 -5.03
CA LEU A 416 22.24 0.22 -4.67
C LEU A 416 22.42 1.17 -5.85
N ARG A 417 21.35 1.82 -6.29
CA ARG A 417 21.39 2.77 -7.41
C ARG A 417 20.73 4.09 -7.06
N THR A 418 21.40 5.17 -7.40
CA THR A 418 20.88 6.53 -7.22
C THR A 418 21.28 7.42 -8.40
N SER A 419 21.01 8.72 -8.34
CA SER A 419 21.43 9.67 -9.37
C SER A 419 22.95 9.86 -9.37
N ALA A 420 23.50 10.36 -10.48
CA ALA A 420 24.94 10.57 -10.67
C ALA A 420 25.62 11.50 -9.63
N PHE A 421 24.84 12.24 -8.86
CA PHE A 421 25.34 13.23 -7.89
C PHE A 421 25.28 12.76 -6.43
N ILE A 422 24.69 11.62 -6.14
CA ILE A 422 24.46 11.11 -4.80
C ILE A 422 25.21 9.77 -4.67
N ILE A 423 25.93 9.58 -3.57
CA ILE A 423 26.63 8.33 -3.29
C ILE A 423 25.71 7.42 -2.48
N PRO A 424 25.50 6.17 -2.92
CA PRO A 424 24.77 5.17 -2.14
C PRO A 424 25.46 4.90 -0.78
N VAL A 425 24.66 4.69 0.26
CA VAL A 425 25.16 4.42 1.61
C VAL A 425 25.01 2.94 1.92
N LEU A 426 26.10 2.30 2.34
CA LEU A 426 26.12 0.94 2.86
C LEU A 426 26.60 0.96 4.31
N ARG A 427 25.83 0.36 5.23
CA ARG A 427 26.22 0.14 6.62
C ARG A 427 26.41 -1.36 6.86
N THR A 428 27.58 -1.77 7.31
CA THR A 428 27.92 -3.20 7.43
C THR A 428 27.93 -3.72 8.87
N GLY A 429 27.95 -2.82 9.87
CA GLY A 429 28.09 -3.20 11.28
C GLY A 429 29.49 -3.73 11.63
N ASP A 430 29.64 -4.20 12.85
CA ASP A 430 30.83 -4.84 13.33
C ASP A 430 30.91 -6.30 12.88
N ASN A 431 32.10 -6.79 12.57
CA ASN A 431 32.34 -8.19 12.16
C ASN A 431 32.18 -9.21 13.31
N THR A 432 31.79 -8.76 14.51
CA THR A 432 31.65 -9.59 15.71
C THR A 432 30.25 -10.20 15.86
N VAL A 433 29.44 -10.15 14.81
CA VAL A 433 28.07 -10.69 14.82
C VAL A 433 28.11 -12.21 14.84
N GLU A 434 27.30 -12.81 15.71
CA GLU A 434 27.18 -14.27 15.83
C GLU A 434 26.53 -14.89 14.58
N ASP A 435 27.05 -16.02 14.13
CA ASP A 435 26.50 -16.77 12.97
C ASP A 435 25.09 -17.27 13.26
N PRO A 436 24.08 -16.87 12.49
CA PRO A 436 22.69 -17.28 12.70
C PRO A 436 22.44 -18.80 12.57
N SER A 437 23.33 -19.53 11.90
CA SER A 437 23.26 -21.00 11.80
C SER A 437 23.87 -21.71 13.02
N GLY A 438 24.64 -21.01 13.85
CA GLY A 438 25.40 -21.61 14.95
C GLY A 438 26.62 -22.43 14.52
N GLU A 439 27.02 -22.39 13.25
CA GLU A 439 28.18 -23.14 12.72
C GLU A 439 29.51 -22.42 12.92
N GLY A 440 29.49 -21.20 13.45
CA GLY A 440 30.69 -20.40 13.71
C GLY A 440 31.40 -19.88 12.47
N ARG A 441 30.64 -19.70 11.35
CA ARG A 441 31.13 -19.13 10.10
C ARG A 441 31.43 -17.64 10.27
N GLU A 442 32.40 -17.14 9.54
CA GLU A 442 32.70 -15.71 9.49
C GLU A 442 31.83 -15.00 8.46
N ARG A 443 31.29 -13.82 8.83
CA ARG A 443 30.52 -12.97 7.93
C ARG A 443 31.41 -12.11 7.07
N THR A 444 31.22 -12.17 5.75
CA THR A 444 31.96 -11.36 4.79
C THR A 444 31.01 -10.45 4.00
N VAL A 445 31.34 -9.16 3.95
CA VAL A 445 30.68 -8.17 3.07
C VAL A 445 31.71 -7.71 2.05
N GLU A 446 31.50 -8.05 0.80
CA GLU A 446 32.39 -7.74 -0.31
C GLU A 446 31.73 -6.73 -1.26
N VAL A 447 32.37 -5.57 -1.44
CA VAL A 447 31.96 -4.58 -2.46
C VAL A 447 32.70 -4.91 -3.76
N THR A 448 31.94 -5.35 -4.77
CA THR A 448 32.48 -5.77 -6.07
C THR A 448 32.61 -4.62 -7.06
N ARG A 449 31.77 -3.58 -6.91
CA ARG A 449 31.78 -2.39 -7.75
C ARG A 449 31.32 -1.17 -6.99
N GLN A 450 32.08 -0.10 -7.07
CA GLN A 450 31.69 1.20 -6.53
C GLN A 450 31.99 2.29 -7.55
N ILE A 451 30.94 2.90 -8.08
CA ILE A 451 30.99 4.11 -8.88
C ILE A 451 30.07 5.15 -8.25
N ARG A 452 30.12 6.40 -8.73
CA ARG A 452 29.48 7.52 -8.05
C ARG A 452 27.98 7.31 -7.73
N SER A 453 27.25 6.59 -8.59
CA SER A 453 25.79 6.39 -8.46
C SER A 453 25.38 4.93 -8.24
N VAL A 454 26.33 4.02 -8.20
CA VAL A 454 26.06 2.57 -8.08
C VAL A 454 27.05 1.94 -7.13
N LEU A 455 26.54 1.15 -6.20
CA LEU A 455 27.32 0.29 -5.33
C LEU A 455 26.75 -1.12 -5.43
N GLU A 456 27.61 -2.06 -5.84
CA GLU A 456 27.26 -3.48 -6.00
C GLU A 456 28.18 -4.31 -5.10
N GLY A 457 27.61 -5.32 -4.49
CA GLY A 457 28.36 -6.21 -3.61
C GLY A 457 27.58 -7.47 -3.28
N LYS A 458 28.11 -8.21 -2.33
CA LYS A 458 27.50 -9.43 -1.79
C LYS A 458 27.81 -9.57 -0.31
N VAL A 459 26.94 -10.23 0.42
CA VAL A 459 27.12 -10.63 1.80
C VAL A 459 26.90 -12.12 1.95
N PHE A 460 27.75 -12.79 2.73
CA PHE A 460 27.68 -14.24 2.93
C PHE A 460 28.38 -14.66 4.20
N TRP A 461 28.06 -15.85 4.66
CA TRP A 461 28.69 -16.53 5.76
C TRP A 461 29.58 -17.68 5.24
N GLY A 462 30.84 -17.74 5.71
CA GLY A 462 31.82 -18.73 5.26
C GLY A 462 32.22 -18.58 3.79
N GLU A 463 32.05 -19.61 2.97
CA GLU A 463 32.37 -19.60 1.54
C GLU A 463 31.21 -19.10 0.69
N TRP A 464 31.50 -18.30 -0.35
CA TRP A 464 30.49 -17.83 -1.27
C TRP A 464 29.90 -18.94 -2.12
N ALA A 465 28.61 -19.20 -2.01
CA ALA A 465 27.84 -20.06 -2.89
C ALA A 465 26.80 -19.24 -3.66
N THR A 466 26.76 -19.39 -4.98
CA THR A 466 25.81 -18.65 -5.83
C THR A 466 24.40 -19.24 -5.83
N LYS A 467 24.25 -20.50 -5.45
CA LYS A 467 22.99 -21.23 -5.55
C LYS A 467 22.10 -21.01 -4.32
N GLY A 468 20.83 -20.68 -4.53
CA GLY A 468 19.86 -20.55 -3.44
C GLY A 468 19.93 -19.24 -2.64
N LYS A 469 20.65 -18.23 -3.13
CA LYS A 469 20.74 -16.92 -2.51
C LYS A 469 19.68 -15.96 -3.08
N GLY A 470 19.08 -15.16 -2.21
CA GLY A 470 18.24 -14.04 -2.62
C GLY A 470 19.07 -12.88 -3.20
N TRP A 471 18.42 -11.77 -3.48
CA TRP A 471 19.11 -10.54 -3.91
C TRP A 471 18.35 -9.30 -3.39
N VAL A 472 19.09 -8.19 -3.24
CA VAL A 472 18.54 -6.93 -2.75
C VAL A 472 18.84 -5.81 -3.72
N HIS A 473 17.82 -5.08 -4.10
CA HIS A 473 17.90 -3.95 -4.99
C HIS A 473 17.21 -2.72 -4.36
N VAL A 474 18.02 -1.69 -4.06
CA VAL A 474 17.53 -0.43 -3.50
C VAL A 474 17.81 0.69 -4.49
N THR A 475 16.78 1.33 -4.99
CA THR A 475 16.92 2.32 -6.06
C THR A 475 16.11 3.58 -5.79
N SER A 476 16.73 4.72 -6.03
CA SER A 476 16.05 6.01 -6.16
C SER A 476 16.62 6.78 -7.34
N THR A 477 15.74 7.41 -8.15
CA THR A 477 16.22 8.19 -9.29
C THR A 477 16.86 9.50 -8.85
N ASN A 478 16.30 10.20 -7.87
CA ASN A 478 16.68 11.57 -7.52
C ASN A 478 17.06 11.78 -6.05
N SER A 479 17.17 10.72 -5.27
CA SER A 479 17.37 10.83 -3.81
C SER A 479 18.34 9.79 -3.29
N PRO A 480 18.83 9.92 -2.04
CA PRO A 480 19.72 8.94 -1.43
C PRO A 480 19.10 7.55 -1.33
N VAL A 481 19.97 6.54 -1.40
CA VAL A 481 19.64 5.15 -1.08
C VAL A 481 20.54 4.64 0.03
N GLU A 482 19.99 3.83 0.91
CA GLU A 482 20.69 3.25 2.04
C GLU A 482 20.36 1.77 2.18
N LEU A 483 21.39 0.95 2.35
CA LEU A 483 21.29 -0.44 2.77
C LEU A 483 22.02 -0.59 4.09
N ASP A 484 21.29 -1.02 5.12
CA ASP A 484 21.82 -1.28 6.45
C ASP A 484 21.82 -2.80 6.70
N LEU A 485 23.02 -3.38 6.85
CA LEU A 485 23.24 -4.79 7.11
C LEU A 485 23.55 -5.08 8.60
N THR A 486 23.33 -4.10 9.49
CA THR A 486 23.60 -4.25 10.92
C THR A 486 22.55 -5.06 11.67
N GLY A 487 21.38 -5.24 11.08
CA GLY A 487 20.23 -5.94 11.67
C GLY A 487 19.40 -5.09 12.65
N THR A 488 19.89 -3.93 13.05
CA THR A 488 19.17 -3.03 13.96
C THR A 488 19.45 -1.58 13.57
N ARG A 489 18.39 -0.84 13.25
CA ARG A 489 18.52 0.59 13.08
C ARG A 489 18.51 1.26 14.45
N THR A 490 19.66 1.72 14.94
CA THR A 490 19.70 2.70 16.03
C THR A 490 19.16 4.03 15.50
N ARG A 491 17.98 4.43 15.96
CA ARG A 491 17.40 5.76 15.68
C ARG A 491 18.07 6.85 16.50
#